data_9909db83bb60184122d715c5f10e6507
#
_entry.id   9909db83bb60184122d715c5f10e6507
#
_cell.length_a   1.000
_cell.length_b   1.000
_cell.length_c   1.000
_cell.angle_alpha   90.00
_cell.angle_beta   90.00
_cell.angle_gamma   90.00
#
_symmetry.space_group_name_H-M   'P 1'
#
loop_
_entity.id
_entity.type
_entity.pdbx_description
1 polymer ?
#
loop_
_entity_poly.entity_id
_entity_poly.type
_entity_poly.pdbx_seq_one_letter_code
_entity_poly.pdbx_strand_id
1 'polypeptide(L)'
;MTRTVLIIDDDDMLRRVLARGLQDAEFNVLCAESAETGAEILSRMTVDAIVLDRMMTGMDGLTFLTKIRDTGNATPVIMLTAMTGAENAIDGLSHGADDYLAKPFQLRELVLRLNNMMKQRAARGAAVQMPHGLVFTDGEFFITDATGTSRVLALSGAEKKLLTNLTQPMGNIAPASPMVAKRLRMKLNGVLSDLDIITIRGRGYKMVSTAPDKPKD
;
A
#
# COMPACT_ATOMS: atom_id res chain seq x y z
N MET A 1 9.83 -13.20 -9.45
CA MET A 1 8.47 -13.45 -10.00
C MET A 1 8.09 -12.26 -10.84
N THR A 2 7.65 -12.48 -12.08
CA THR A 2 7.19 -11.43 -12.99
C THR A 2 5.83 -10.93 -12.52
N ARG A 3 5.66 -9.61 -12.39
CA ARG A 3 4.42 -8.98 -11.92
C ARG A 3 3.40 -8.92 -13.04
N THR A 4 2.13 -9.22 -12.74
CA THR A 4 1.04 -9.24 -13.70
C THR A 4 0.21 -7.95 -13.61
N VAL A 5 0.05 -7.26 -14.74
CA VAL A 5 -0.77 -6.05 -14.88
C VAL A 5 -1.95 -6.36 -15.80
N LEU A 6 -3.15 -5.98 -15.36
CA LEU A 6 -4.36 -6.02 -16.19
C LEU A 6 -4.64 -4.62 -16.75
N ILE A 7 -4.72 -4.50 -18.07
CA ILE A 7 -5.14 -3.27 -18.76
C ILE A 7 -6.61 -3.43 -19.16
N ILE A 8 -7.44 -2.45 -18.79
CA ILE A 8 -8.86 -2.38 -19.14
C ILE A 8 -9.10 -1.03 -19.83
N ASP A 9 -9.33 -1.04 -21.11
CA ASP A 9 -9.51 0.14 -21.97
C ASP A 9 -10.24 -0.30 -23.23
N ASP A 10 -11.22 0.41 -23.74
CA ASP A 10 -11.96 0.03 -24.96
C ASP A 10 -11.24 0.46 -26.25
N ASP A 11 -10.23 1.35 -26.15
CA ASP A 11 -9.35 1.70 -27.28
C ASP A 11 -8.34 0.58 -27.55
N ASP A 12 -8.59 -0.21 -28.61
CA ASP A 12 -7.72 -1.33 -29.02
C ASP A 12 -6.29 -0.88 -29.35
N MET A 13 -6.12 0.30 -29.94
CA MET A 13 -4.80 0.80 -30.32
C MET A 13 -3.99 1.17 -29.07
N LEU A 14 -4.60 1.91 -28.15
CA LEU A 14 -3.94 2.29 -26.88
C LEU A 14 -3.62 1.02 -26.06
N ARG A 15 -4.56 0.09 -25.98
CA ARG A 15 -4.38 -1.18 -25.25
C ARG A 15 -3.19 -1.97 -25.78
N ARG A 16 -3.03 -2.08 -27.11
CA ARG A 16 -1.86 -2.75 -27.74
C ARG A 16 -0.56 -2.05 -27.47
N VAL A 17 -0.54 -0.71 -27.58
CA VAL A 17 0.69 0.09 -27.29
C VAL A 17 1.10 -0.07 -25.84
N LEU A 18 0.17 0.03 -24.92
CA LEU A 18 0.43 -0.16 -23.50
C LEU A 18 0.90 -1.59 -23.18
N ALA A 19 0.23 -2.60 -23.76
CA ALA A 19 0.62 -3.99 -23.53
C ALA A 19 2.05 -4.25 -23.98
N ARG A 20 2.43 -3.81 -25.18
CA ARG A 20 3.81 -3.96 -25.67
C ARG A 20 4.82 -3.25 -24.79
N GLY A 21 4.55 -1.99 -24.43
CA GLY A 21 5.48 -1.21 -23.64
C GLY A 21 5.63 -1.70 -22.18
N LEU A 22 4.56 -2.26 -21.59
CA LEU A 22 4.66 -2.89 -20.28
C LEU A 22 5.36 -4.25 -20.34
N GLN A 23 5.20 -5.02 -21.42
CA GLN A 23 5.98 -6.25 -21.66
C GLN A 23 7.46 -5.96 -21.82
N ASP A 24 7.83 -4.90 -22.56
CA ASP A 24 9.21 -4.44 -22.68
C ASP A 24 9.80 -3.98 -21.33
N ALA A 25 8.94 -3.57 -20.39
CA ALA A 25 9.28 -3.23 -19.00
C ALA A 25 9.18 -4.44 -18.04
N GLU A 26 9.21 -5.66 -18.57
CA GLU A 26 9.22 -6.95 -17.84
C GLU A 26 7.97 -7.25 -17.01
N PHE A 27 6.81 -6.69 -17.36
CA PHE A 27 5.52 -7.09 -16.80
C PHE A 27 4.90 -8.24 -17.61
N ASN A 28 4.18 -9.12 -16.92
CA ASN A 28 3.18 -9.98 -17.57
C ASN A 28 1.90 -9.17 -17.76
N VAL A 29 1.35 -9.13 -18.97
CA VAL A 29 0.23 -8.23 -19.30
C VAL A 29 -0.97 -9.01 -19.74
N LEU A 30 -2.11 -8.73 -19.11
CA LEU A 30 -3.43 -9.16 -19.50
C LEU A 30 -4.21 -7.95 -20.03
N CYS A 31 -5.07 -8.17 -21.02
CA CYS A 31 -5.87 -7.12 -21.65
C CYS A 31 -7.35 -7.47 -21.59
N ALA A 32 -8.18 -6.47 -21.32
CA ALA A 32 -9.62 -6.51 -21.38
C ALA A 32 -10.13 -5.30 -22.19
N GLU A 33 -11.06 -5.51 -23.09
CA GLU A 33 -11.69 -4.47 -23.90
C GLU A 33 -12.90 -3.80 -23.24
N SER A 34 -13.32 -4.33 -22.09
CA SER A 34 -14.45 -3.80 -21.33
C SER A 34 -14.33 -4.12 -19.86
N ALA A 35 -15.13 -3.44 -19.05
CA ALA A 35 -15.26 -3.69 -17.62
C ALA A 35 -15.72 -5.13 -17.33
N GLU A 36 -16.62 -5.68 -18.15
CA GLU A 36 -17.16 -7.04 -18.03
C GLU A 36 -16.06 -8.08 -18.23
N THR A 37 -15.28 -7.95 -19.31
CA THR A 37 -14.12 -8.82 -19.58
C THR A 37 -13.08 -8.69 -18.48
N GLY A 38 -12.85 -7.47 -17.96
CA GLY A 38 -11.97 -7.23 -16.83
C GLY A 38 -12.44 -7.95 -15.56
N ALA A 39 -13.74 -7.89 -15.25
CA ALA A 39 -14.33 -8.60 -14.12
C ALA A 39 -14.19 -10.13 -14.26
N GLU A 40 -14.38 -10.66 -15.45
CA GLU A 40 -14.23 -12.09 -15.72
C GLU A 40 -12.78 -12.55 -15.47
N ILE A 41 -11.79 -11.80 -15.92
CA ILE A 41 -10.38 -12.08 -15.66
C ILE A 41 -10.10 -12.06 -14.14
N LEU A 42 -10.56 -11.03 -13.43
CA LEU A 42 -10.34 -10.88 -11.97
C LEU A 42 -11.04 -11.98 -11.15
N SER A 43 -12.12 -12.58 -11.69
CA SER A 43 -12.79 -13.70 -11.02
C SER A 43 -12.00 -15.01 -11.09
N ARG A 44 -11.10 -15.14 -12.07
CA ARG A 44 -10.34 -16.37 -12.36
C ARG A 44 -8.88 -16.31 -11.88
N MET A 45 -8.33 -15.11 -11.76
CA MET A 45 -6.93 -14.94 -11.38
C MET A 45 -6.66 -13.64 -10.64
N THR A 46 -5.59 -13.63 -9.87
CA THR A 46 -5.10 -12.42 -9.18
C THR A 46 -4.09 -11.69 -10.06
N VAL A 47 -4.15 -10.35 -10.04
CA VAL A 47 -3.18 -9.50 -10.71
C VAL A 47 -2.53 -8.55 -9.68
N ASP A 48 -1.34 -8.05 -9.98
CA ASP A 48 -0.58 -7.19 -9.08
C ASP A 48 -1.01 -5.72 -9.17
N ALA A 49 -1.51 -5.28 -10.32
CA ALA A 49 -2.11 -3.96 -10.54
C ALA A 49 -3.07 -3.96 -11.72
N ILE A 50 -3.94 -2.93 -11.76
CA ILE A 50 -4.88 -2.67 -12.85
C ILE A 50 -4.59 -1.28 -13.41
N VAL A 51 -4.52 -1.18 -14.74
CA VAL A 51 -4.56 0.07 -15.50
C VAL A 51 -5.96 0.15 -16.10
N LEU A 52 -6.74 1.13 -15.69
CA LEU A 52 -8.18 1.22 -15.99
C LEU A 52 -8.50 2.54 -16.69
N ASP A 53 -9.06 2.48 -17.87
CA ASP A 53 -9.61 3.68 -18.49
C ASP A 53 -10.86 4.16 -17.76
N ARG A 54 -10.97 5.47 -17.55
CA ARG A 54 -12.14 6.08 -16.95
C ARG A 54 -13.34 6.06 -17.87
N MET A 55 -13.13 6.34 -19.17
CA MET A 55 -14.17 6.57 -20.16
C MET A 55 -14.23 5.40 -21.11
N MET A 56 -15.00 4.39 -20.75
CA MET A 56 -15.24 3.21 -21.60
C MET A 56 -16.70 3.14 -22.05
N THR A 57 -16.92 2.53 -23.20
CA THR A 57 -18.25 2.22 -23.70
C THR A 57 -18.94 1.21 -22.76
N GLY A 58 -20.21 1.44 -22.44
CA GLY A 58 -20.96 0.59 -21.52
C GLY A 58 -20.72 0.98 -20.06
N MET A 59 -20.02 0.15 -19.27
CA MET A 59 -19.70 0.46 -17.89
C MET A 59 -18.44 1.31 -17.81
N ASP A 60 -18.54 2.52 -17.24
CA ASP A 60 -17.41 3.40 -17.04
C ASP A 60 -16.45 2.88 -15.94
N GLY A 61 -15.19 3.36 -15.98
CA GLY A 61 -14.15 2.88 -15.09
C GLY A 61 -14.41 3.15 -13.61
N LEU A 62 -15.07 4.25 -13.23
CA LEU A 62 -15.38 4.53 -11.82
C LEU A 62 -16.44 3.57 -11.27
N THR A 63 -17.48 3.32 -12.05
CA THR A 63 -18.50 2.32 -11.72
C THR A 63 -17.89 0.93 -11.57
N PHE A 64 -17.00 0.55 -12.48
CA PHE A 64 -16.27 -0.70 -12.39
C PHE A 64 -15.41 -0.79 -11.15
N LEU A 65 -14.63 0.27 -10.87
CA LEU A 65 -13.78 0.34 -9.69
C LEU A 65 -14.59 0.16 -8.40
N THR A 66 -15.71 0.87 -8.27
CA THR A 66 -16.60 0.74 -7.11
C THR A 66 -17.05 -0.71 -6.95
N LYS A 67 -17.53 -1.34 -8.02
CA LYS A 67 -17.97 -2.75 -7.99
C LYS A 67 -16.88 -3.71 -7.52
N ILE A 68 -15.64 -3.58 -8.02
CA ILE A 68 -14.56 -4.48 -7.58
C ILE A 68 -14.15 -4.21 -6.14
N ARG A 69 -14.23 -2.97 -5.65
CA ARG A 69 -14.00 -2.64 -4.23
C ARG A 69 -15.07 -3.23 -3.32
N ASP A 70 -16.32 -3.20 -3.73
CA ASP A 70 -17.44 -3.79 -2.98
C ASP A 70 -17.30 -5.32 -2.82
N THR A 71 -16.61 -6.00 -3.75
CA THR A 71 -16.27 -7.42 -3.61
C THR A 71 -15.06 -7.69 -2.71
N GLY A 72 -14.47 -6.64 -2.11
CA GLY A 72 -13.26 -6.75 -1.28
C GLY A 72 -11.95 -6.83 -2.08
N ASN A 73 -12.00 -6.62 -3.41
CA ASN A 73 -10.78 -6.61 -4.22
C ASN A 73 -9.96 -5.34 -3.94
N ALA A 74 -8.81 -5.50 -3.30
CA ALA A 74 -7.88 -4.42 -2.95
C ALA A 74 -6.70 -4.30 -3.95
N THR A 75 -6.82 -4.84 -5.17
CA THR A 75 -5.77 -4.70 -6.20
C THR A 75 -5.53 -3.22 -6.52
N PRO A 76 -4.28 -2.74 -6.54
CA PRO A 76 -3.97 -1.36 -6.87
C PRO A 76 -4.45 -1.00 -8.27
N VAL A 77 -5.09 0.17 -8.40
CA VAL A 77 -5.65 0.67 -9.64
C VAL A 77 -5.07 2.04 -9.99
N ILE A 78 -4.46 2.17 -11.19
CA ILE A 78 -4.20 3.46 -11.83
C ILE A 78 -5.36 3.73 -12.79
N MET A 79 -6.04 4.85 -12.58
CA MET A 79 -7.09 5.33 -13.48
C MET A 79 -6.47 6.22 -14.55
N LEU A 80 -6.68 5.87 -15.82
CA LEU A 80 -6.36 6.74 -16.96
C LEU A 80 -7.52 7.70 -17.21
N THR A 81 -7.25 8.99 -17.35
CA THR A 81 -8.31 10.01 -17.54
C THR A 81 -7.93 11.05 -18.58
N ALA A 82 -8.88 11.45 -19.41
CA ALA A 82 -8.73 12.58 -20.33
C ALA A 82 -8.88 13.96 -19.64
N MET A 83 -9.30 13.99 -18.38
CA MET A 83 -9.58 15.22 -17.65
C MET A 83 -8.34 15.78 -16.96
N THR A 84 -8.00 17.01 -17.27
CA THR A 84 -6.95 17.82 -16.63
C THR A 84 -7.63 18.82 -15.67
N GLY A 85 -7.34 18.77 -14.37
CA GLY A 85 -7.81 19.76 -13.40
C GLY A 85 -7.90 19.25 -11.95
N ALA A 86 -7.80 20.16 -10.99
CA ALA A 86 -7.80 19.88 -9.57
C ALA A 86 -9.11 19.26 -9.05
N GLU A 87 -10.24 19.47 -9.73
CA GLU A 87 -11.54 18.91 -9.35
C GLU A 87 -11.58 17.38 -9.48
N ASN A 88 -10.81 16.82 -10.42
CA ASN A 88 -10.75 15.37 -10.63
C ASN A 88 -9.88 14.63 -9.61
N ALA A 89 -8.90 15.30 -9.01
CA ALA A 89 -8.09 14.71 -7.95
C ALA A 89 -8.91 14.53 -6.65
N ILE A 90 -9.89 15.41 -6.40
CA ILE A 90 -10.76 15.34 -5.23
C ILE A 90 -11.86 14.29 -5.41
N ASP A 91 -12.48 14.25 -6.60
CA ASP A 91 -13.47 13.20 -6.94
C ASP A 91 -12.84 11.80 -6.97
N GLY A 92 -11.62 11.71 -7.49
CA GLY A 92 -10.93 10.44 -7.65
C GLY A 92 -10.48 9.77 -6.36
N LEU A 93 -10.02 10.53 -5.38
CA LEU A 93 -9.65 10.02 -4.05
C LEU A 93 -10.86 9.46 -3.28
N SER A 94 -12.07 9.90 -3.62
CA SER A 94 -13.33 9.44 -3.01
C SER A 94 -13.78 8.07 -3.54
N HIS A 95 -13.30 7.63 -4.71
CA HIS A 95 -13.80 6.42 -5.41
C HIS A 95 -12.87 5.20 -5.32
N GLY A 96 -11.79 5.26 -4.53
CA GLY A 96 -10.95 4.10 -4.22
C GLY A 96 -9.90 3.71 -5.26
N ALA A 97 -9.57 4.59 -6.24
CA ALA A 97 -8.36 4.45 -7.06
C ALA A 97 -7.12 4.80 -6.24
N ASP A 98 -6.01 4.11 -6.52
CA ASP A 98 -4.75 4.33 -5.81
C ASP A 98 -3.90 5.41 -6.47
N ASP A 99 -4.07 5.66 -7.77
CA ASP A 99 -3.41 6.73 -8.52
C ASP A 99 -4.22 7.12 -9.77
N TYR A 100 -3.94 8.32 -10.30
CA TYR A 100 -4.53 8.86 -11.52
C TYR A 100 -3.45 9.32 -12.48
N LEU A 101 -3.64 9.02 -13.78
CA LEU A 101 -2.72 9.43 -14.83
C LEU A 101 -3.51 10.08 -15.97
N ALA A 102 -3.25 11.38 -16.19
CA ALA A 102 -3.92 12.14 -17.24
C ALA A 102 -3.41 11.76 -18.64
N LYS A 103 -4.30 11.56 -19.59
CA LYS A 103 -3.99 11.42 -21.01
C LYS A 103 -3.82 12.83 -21.64
N PRO A 104 -2.76 13.08 -22.46
CA PRO A 104 -1.72 12.16 -22.88
C PRO A 104 -0.60 11.99 -21.84
N PHE A 105 -0.05 10.81 -21.70
CA PHE A 105 1.03 10.48 -20.76
C PHE A 105 2.19 9.75 -21.44
N GLN A 106 3.32 9.71 -20.78
CA GLN A 106 4.47 8.93 -21.23
C GLN A 106 4.42 7.52 -20.61
N LEU A 107 4.69 6.49 -21.40
CA LEU A 107 4.75 5.11 -20.92
C LEU A 107 5.69 4.94 -19.72
N ARG A 108 6.84 5.65 -19.74
CA ARG A 108 7.79 5.62 -18.62
C ARG A 108 7.17 6.10 -17.30
N GLU A 109 6.28 7.09 -17.35
CA GLU A 109 5.56 7.57 -16.17
C GLU A 109 4.63 6.49 -15.62
N LEU A 110 3.84 5.85 -16.49
CA LEU A 110 2.98 4.73 -16.10
C LEU A 110 3.77 3.59 -15.43
N VAL A 111 4.90 3.19 -16.02
CA VAL A 111 5.79 2.16 -15.46
C VAL A 111 6.31 2.53 -14.09
N LEU A 112 6.74 3.79 -13.88
CA LEU A 112 7.21 4.26 -12.58
C LEU A 112 6.11 4.23 -11.51
N ARG A 113 4.91 4.69 -11.86
CA ARG A 113 3.75 4.69 -10.97
C ARG A 113 3.31 3.28 -10.58
N LEU A 114 3.20 2.36 -11.54
CA LEU A 114 2.91 0.94 -11.32
C LEU A 114 3.93 0.31 -10.35
N ASN A 115 5.22 0.52 -10.60
CA ASN A 115 6.28 -0.01 -9.74
C ASN A 115 6.19 0.55 -8.30
N ASN A 116 5.88 1.83 -8.14
CA ASN A 116 5.74 2.45 -6.83
C ASN A 116 4.53 1.91 -6.07
N MET A 117 3.36 1.79 -6.73
CA MET A 117 2.15 1.23 -6.12
C MET A 117 2.35 -0.22 -5.67
N MET A 118 2.92 -1.06 -6.54
CA MET A 118 3.18 -2.46 -6.21
C MET A 118 4.19 -2.61 -5.07
N LYS A 119 5.23 -1.74 -5.00
CA LYS A 119 6.17 -1.72 -3.87
C LYS A 119 5.47 -1.32 -2.57
N GLN A 120 4.60 -0.30 -2.61
CA GLN A 120 3.83 0.13 -1.44
C GLN A 120 2.87 -0.96 -0.97
N ARG A 121 2.20 -1.67 -1.91
CA ARG A 121 1.34 -2.81 -1.57
C ARG A 121 2.13 -3.96 -0.97
N ALA A 122 3.27 -4.33 -1.56
CA ALA A 122 4.13 -5.36 -0.99
C ALA A 122 4.62 -4.98 0.41
N ALA A 123 4.89 -3.70 0.64
CA ALA A 123 5.23 -3.19 1.97
C ALA A 123 4.02 -3.15 2.93
N ARG A 124 2.79 -2.95 2.41
CA ARG A 124 1.55 -2.98 3.20
C ARG A 124 1.03 -4.39 3.45
N GLY A 125 1.13 -5.27 2.45
CA GLY A 125 0.63 -6.66 2.52
C GLY A 125 1.59 -7.67 3.14
N ALA A 126 2.85 -7.34 3.29
CA ALA A 126 3.75 -8.08 4.15
C ALA A 126 3.48 -7.59 5.58
N ALA A 127 2.70 -8.37 6.33
CA ALA A 127 2.66 -8.21 7.78
C ALA A 127 4.11 -8.28 8.27
N VAL A 128 4.70 -7.13 8.60
CA VAL A 128 6.06 -7.10 9.16
C VAL A 128 5.90 -7.57 10.59
N GLN A 129 6.13 -8.86 10.81
CA GLN A 129 6.26 -9.39 12.17
C GLN A 129 7.49 -8.75 12.79
N MET A 130 7.24 -7.91 13.75
CA MET A 130 8.29 -7.30 14.57
C MET A 130 8.53 -8.20 15.78
N PRO A 131 9.72 -8.16 16.38
CA PRO A 131 9.97 -8.84 17.65
C PRO A 131 8.87 -8.49 18.67
N HIS A 132 8.56 -9.43 19.56
CA HIS A 132 7.66 -9.21 20.71
C HIS A 132 6.16 -9.06 20.39
N GLY A 133 5.67 -9.67 19.29
CA GLY A 133 4.23 -9.69 18.98
C GLY A 133 3.67 -8.40 18.39
N LEU A 134 4.53 -7.43 18.05
CA LEU A 134 4.13 -6.25 17.30
C LEU A 134 4.05 -6.59 15.81
N VAL A 135 2.95 -6.24 15.16
CA VAL A 135 2.70 -6.47 13.73
C VAL A 135 2.30 -5.17 13.08
N PHE A 136 2.88 -4.84 11.94
CA PHE A 136 2.48 -3.69 11.12
C PHE A 136 1.87 -4.21 9.82
N THR A 137 0.60 -3.89 9.57
CA THR A 137 -0.10 -4.25 8.34
C THR A 137 -1.15 -3.19 8.02
N ASP A 138 -1.38 -2.91 6.75
CA ASP A 138 -2.37 -1.94 6.24
C ASP A 138 -2.27 -0.54 6.87
N GLY A 139 -1.04 -0.11 7.20
CA GLY A 139 -0.79 1.19 7.81
C GLY A 139 -1.16 1.29 9.29
N GLU A 140 -1.54 0.18 9.93
CA GLU A 140 -1.89 0.09 11.34
C GLU A 140 -0.93 -0.85 12.10
N PHE A 141 -0.77 -0.57 13.39
CA PHE A 141 -0.01 -1.44 14.28
C PHE A 141 -0.97 -2.32 15.09
N PHE A 142 -0.67 -3.60 15.12
CA PHE A 142 -1.39 -4.60 15.90
C PHE A 142 -0.45 -5.21 16.93
N ILE A 143 -1.02 -5.69 18.02
CA ILE A 143 -0.33 -6.48 19.02
C ILE A 143 -0.96 -7.85 19.03
N THR A 144 -0.14 -8.88 18.90
CA THR A 144 -0.57 -10.28 19.01
C THR A 144 -0.12 -10.80 20.36
N ASP A 145 -1.08 -11.26 21.17
CA ASP A 145 -0.81 -11.85 22.48
C ASP A 145 -0.33 -13.31 22.36
N ALA A 146 0.01 -13.91 23.49
CA ALA A 146 0.48 -15.30 23.57
C ALA A 146 -0.57 -16.34 23.10
N THR A 147 -1.84 -15.95 22.99
CA THR A 147 -2.93 -16.82 22.50
C THR A 147 -3.10 -16.71 20.98
N GLY A 148 -2.34 -15.82 20.29
CA GLY A 148 -2.46 -15.55 18.87
C GLY A 148 -3.56 -14.53 18.53
N THR A 149 -4.20 -13.92 19.52
CA THR A 149 -5.22 -12.89 19.29
C THR A 149 -4.57 -11.55 18.99
N SER A 150 -4.88 -10.97 17.84
CA SER A 150 -4.38 -9.66 17.42
C SER A 150 -5.38 -8.56 17.72
N ARG A 151 -4.91 -7.45 18.28
CA ARG A 151 -5.69 -6.24 18.53
C ARG A 151 -4.99 -5.00 17.99
N VAL A 152 -5.76 -4.02 17.52
CA VAL A 152 -5.22 -2.75 17.03
C VAL A 152 -4.57 -1.97 18.19
N LEU A 153 -3.36 -1.45 17.96
CA LEU A 153 -2.73 -0.50 18.85
C LEU A 153 -3.20 0.92 18.49
N ALA A 154 -4.10 1.47 19.31
CA ALA A 154 -4.69 2.79 19.08
C ALA A 154 -3.65 3.92 19.21
N LEU A 155 -3.11 4.38 18.07
CA LEU A 155 -2.09 5.42 17.97
C LEU A 155 -2.64 6.67 17.29
N SER A 156 -2.22 7.84 17.74
CA SER A 156 -2.37 9.08 16.97
C SER A 156 -1.45 9.08 15.75
N GLY A 157 -1.73 9.90 14.73
CA GLY A 157 -0.88 9.99 13.53
C GLY A 157 0.60 10.29 13.84
N ALA A 158 0.88 11.14 14.84
CA ALA A 158 2.25 11.45 15.26
C ALA A 158 2.94 10.26 15.96
N GLU A 159 2.21 9.52 16.80
CA GLU A 159 2.71 8.31 17.47
C GLU A 159 2.96 7.18 16.46
N LYS A 160 2.04 7.01 15.49
CA LYS A 160 2.17 6.04 14.40
C LYS A 160 3.41 6.34 13.55
N LYS A 161 3.59 7.60 13.13
CA LYS A 161 4.78 8.04 12.38
C LYS A 161 6.07 7.78 13.15
N LEU A 162 6.09 8.07 14.45
CA LEU A 162 7.26 7.79 15.27
C LEU A 162 7.53 6.29 15.35
N LEU A 163 6.53 5.47 15.65
CA LEU A 163 6.69 4.01 15.76
C LEU A 163 7.17 3.41 14.44
N THR A 164 6.62 3.82 13.30
CA THR A 164 7.10 3.40 11.98
C THR A 164 8.59 3.72 11.79
N ASN A 165 9.00 4.94 12.12
CA ASN A 165 10.41 5.35 11.96
C ASN A 165 11.36 4.60 12.91
N LEU A 166 10.89 4.16 14.08
CA LEU A 166 11.69 3.40 15.05
C LEU A 166 11.82 1.92 14.71
N THR A 167 10.87 1.40 13.94
CA THR A 167 10.75 -0.04 13.62
C THR A 167 11.13 -0.39 12.18
N GLN A 168 11.27 0.60 11.30
CA GLN A 168 11.60 0.36 9.89
C GLN A 168 12.83 1.18 9.44
N PRO A 169 14.04 0.63 9.60
CA PRO A 169 14.40 -0.65 10.23
C PRO A 169 14.34 -0.61 11.77
N MET A 170 14.17 -1.78 12.37
CA MET A 170 14.20 -1.91 13.83
C MET A 170 15.52 -1.39 14.40
N GLY A 171 15.44 -0.60 15.48
CA GLY A 171 16.61 0.02 16.11
C GLY A 171 17.06 1.33 15.46
N ASN A 172 16.32 1.85 14.50
CA ASN A 172 16.55 3.18 13.94
C ASN A 172 16.35 4.28 15.00
N ILE A 173 17.01 5.43 14.79
CA ILE A 173 16.86 6.61 15.66
C ILE A 173 15.97 7.62 14.93
N ALA A 174 14.90 8.03 15.57
CA ALA A 174 13.96 8.98 14.99
C ALA A 174 13.71 10.19 15.88
N PRO A 175 13.69 11.41 15.31
CA PRO A 175 13.32 12.61 16.06
C PRO A 175 11.80 12.62 16.34
N ALA A 176 11.44 13.10 17.53
CA ALA A 176 10.04 13.35 17.90
C ALA A 176 9.98 14.38 19.02
N SER A 177 8.80 14.96 19.26
CA SER A 177 8.59 15.76 20.45
C SER A 177 8.59 14.85 21.71
N PRO A 178 9.09 15.33 22.85
CA PRO A 178 9.10 14.55 24.10
C PRO A 178 7.71 14.05 24.52
N MET A 179 6.68 14.81 24.22
CA MET A 179 5.29 14.45 24.50
C MET A 179 4.82 13.24 23.69
N VAL A 180 5.13 13.19 22.38
CA VAL A 180 4.78 12.07 21.48
C VAL A 180 5.52 10.81 21.92
N ALA A 181 6.83 10.92 22.18
CA ALA A 181 7.63 9.79 22.62
C ALA A 181 7.16 9.24 23.99
N LYS A 182 6.82 10.12 24.94
CA LYS A 182 6.27 9.72 26.24
C LYS A 182 4.94 8.97 26.10
N ARG A 183 4.02 9.50 25.31
CA ARG A 183 2.70 8.86 25.09
C ARG A 183 2.85 7.51 24.41
N LEU A 184 3.69 7.42 23.36
CA LEU A 184 3.94 6.15 22.68
C LEU A 184 4.56 5.13 23.63
N ARG A 185 5.56 5.52 24.43
CA ARG A 185 6.16 4.64 25.46
C ARG A 185 5.11 4.11 26.44
N MET A 186 4.24 4.97 26.97
CA MET A 186 3.18 4.54 27.89
C MET A 186 2.22 3.53 27.25
N LYS A 187 1.88 3.71 25.98
CA LYS A 187 1.01 2.78 25.27
C LYS A 187 1.68 1.44 24.98
N LEU A 188 2.96 1.44 24.64
CA LEU A 188 3.73 0.22 24.40
C LEU A 188 3.99 -0.54 25.71
N ASN A 189 4.46 0.11 26.76
CA ASN A 189 4.76 -0.53 28.06
C ASN A 189 3.52 -1.11 28.72
N GLY A 190 2.33 -0.59 28.42
CA GLY A 190 1.06 -1.17 28.89
C GLY A 190 0.68 -2.48 28.21
N VAL A 191 1.39 -2.90 27.15
CA VAL A 191 0.99 -4.02 26.28
C VAL A 191 2.16 -4.92 25.89
N LEU A 192 3.38 -4.39 25.80
CA LEU A 192 4.62 -5.07 25.43
C LEU A 192 5.69 -4.77 26.50
N SER A 193 5.86 -5.70 27.43
CA SER A 193 6.76 -5.53 28.57
C SER A 193 8.25 -5.60 28.23
N ASP A 194 8.57 -6.13 27.07
CA ASP A 194 9.92 -6.42 26.58
C ASP A 194 10.41 -5.45 25.49
N LEU A 195 9.66 -4.36 25.24
CA LEU A 195 10.07 -3.25 24.39
C LEU A 195 10.02 -1.93 25.14
N ASP A 196 11.04 -1.10 24.96
CA ASP A 196 11.06 0.28 25.47
C ASP A 196 11.59 1.27 24.42
N ILE A 197 11.22 2.54 24.62
CA ILE A 197 11.70 3.66 23.80
C ILE A 197 12.67 4.48 24.65
N ILE A 198 13.96 4.41 24.34
CA ILE A 198 15.00 5.17 25.04
C ILE A 198 15.32 6.49 24.31
N THR A 199 15.78 7.48 25.05
CA THR A 199 16.25 8.76 24.51
C THR A 199 17.73 8.67 24.16
N ILE A 200 18.06 8.99 22.90
CA ILE A 200 19.45 9.15 22.43
C ILE A 200 19.77 10.64 22.42
N ARG A 201 20.60 11.09 23.33
CA ARG A 201 20.89 12.51 23.58
C ARG A 201 21.36 13.20 22.30
N GLY A 202 20.71 14.29 21.92
CA GLY A 202 21.00 15.06 20.69
C GLY A 202 20.57 14.41 19.37
N ARG A 203 19.99 13.20 19.38
CA ARG A 203 19.65 12.47 18.13
C ARG A 203 18.19 12.05 18.04
N GLY A 204 17.46 11.97 19.15
CA GLY A 204 16.06 11.55 19.18
C GLY A 204 15.81 10.32 20.05
N TYR A 205 14.99 9.40 19.54
CA TYR A 205 14.52 8.22 20.27
C TYR A 205 14.88 6.95 19.52
N LYS A 206 15.05 5.85 20.24
CA LYS A 206 15.34 4.52 19.71
C LYS A 206 14.50 3.49 20.45
N MET A 207 13.95 2.52 19.72
CA MET A 207 13.30 1.35 20.30
C MET A 207 14.36 0.29 20.64
N VAL A 208 14.25 -0.28 21.83
CA VAL A 208 15.15 -1.33 22.31
C VAL A 208 14.34 -2.47 22.90
N SER A 209 14.89 -3.68 22.79
CA SER A 209 14.39 -4.84 23.54
C SER A 209 14.93 -4.81 24.97
N THR A 210 14.04 -5.04 25.93
CA THR A 210 14.41 -5.22 27.35
C THR A 210 14.44 -6.69 27.73
N ALA A 211 14.09 -7.61 26.81
CA ALA A 211 14.22 -9.03 27.03
C ALA A 211 15.70 -9.43 27.13
N PRO A 212 16.10 -10.31 28.06
CA PRO A 212 17.46 -10.82 28.11
C PRO A 212 17.76 -11.60 26.82
N ASP A 213 18.90 -11.29 26.20
CA ASP A 213 19.39 -11.99 25.01
C ASP A 213 19.45 -13.51 25.31
N LYS A 214 18.64 -14.30 24.59
CA LYS A 214 18.78 -15.75 24.67
C LYS A 214 20.12 -16.12 24.06
N PRO A 215 20.98 -16.89 24.76
CA PRO A 215 22.22 -17.35 24.17
C PRO A 215 21.90 -18.16 22.90
N LYS A 216 22.62 -17.85 21.83
CA LYS A 216 22.62 -18.66 20.61
C LYS A 216 23.28 -20.00 20.95
N ASP A 217 22.50 -21.07 20.99
CA ASP A 217 22.98 -22.43 20.89
C ASP A 217 23.34 -22.74 19.43
#